data_f973272b8eec9f2cb94f072def23cff7
#
_entry.id   f973272b8eec9f2cb94f072def23cff7
#
_cell.length_a   1.000
_cell.length_b   1.000
_cell.length_c   1.000
_cell.angle_alpha   90.00
_cell.angle_beta   90.00
_cell.angle_gamma   90.00
#
_symmetry.space_group_name_H-M   'P 1'
#
loop_
_entity.id
_entity.type
_entity.pdbx_description
1 polymer ?
#
loop_
_entity_poly.entity_id
_entity_poly.type
_entity_poly.pdbx_seq_one_letter_code
_entity_poly.pdbx_strand_id
1 'polypeptide(L)'
;KVTRPWVIVIGVSMSHENLDQLPPSLENTSNPVEVARQYNRAARVCRELNNFILSMGYNASAWQGPFASALSMIPPAIEAGLGTLGKHGSLINEEWGSAFRLSAVTTDMPLIADAPKDIGAEDFCANCQICVKACPPGAIFQEKQMVRGVEKWFVDFDKCIPYFGEALGCAICITKCPWSTPGRAPKLMRKMFNRRERLKARK
;
A
#
# COMPACT_ATOMS: atom_id res chain seq x y z
N LYS A 1 20.29 -10.02 5.36
CA LYS A 1 20.75 -8.68 4.98
C LYS A 1 20.47 -8.50 3.50
N VAL A 2 19.64 -7.50 3.14
CA VAL A 2 19.44 -7.12 1.73
C VAL A 2 20.72 -6.41 1.29
N THR A 3 21.46 -7.01 0.36
CA THR A 3 22.82 -6.55 -0.01
C THR A 3 22.93 -6.10 -1.47
N ARG A 4 21.82 -6.17 -2.24
CA ARG A 4 21.83 -5.75 -3.65
C ARG A 4 21.46 -4.28 -3.79
N PRO A 5 22.09 -3.55 -4.75
CA PRO A 5 21.95 -2.10 -4.86
C PRO A 5 20.56 -1.64 -5.35
N TRP A 6 19.82 -2.49 -6.08
CA TRP A 6 18.57 -2.12 -6.71
C TRP A 6 17.39 -2.92 -6.17
N VAL A 7 16.24 -2.25 -6.07
CA VAL A 7 14.97 -2.86 -5.69
C VAL A 7 13.92 -2.51 -6.74
N ILE A 8 13.31 -3.52 -7.35
CA ILE A 8 12.13 -3.36 -8.20
C ILE A 8 10.92 -3.69 -7.35
N VAL A 9 10.03 -2.72 -7.15
CA VAL A 9 8.79 -2.93 -6.40
C VAL A 9 7.63 -3.15 -7.37
N ILE A 10 6.83 -4.16 -7.11
CA ILE A 10 5.73 -4.60 -7.95
C ILE A 10 4.42 -4.37 -7.21
N GLY A 11 3.50 -3.62 -7.81
CA GLY A 11 2.13 -3.45 -7.34
C GLY A 11 1.17 -4.34 -8.13
N VAL A 12 0.28 -5.06 -7.44
CA VAL A 12 -0.75 -5.89 -8.05
C VAL A 12 -2.11 -5.44 -7.54
N SER A 13 -2.96 -4.93 -8.44
CA SER A 13 -4.30 -4.43 -8.09
C SER A 13 -5.23 -5.53 -7.58
N MET A 14 -6.12 -5.13 -6.67
CA MET A 14 -7.21 -5.96 -6.13
C MET A 14 -8.55 -5.50 -6.70
N SER A 15 -9.51 -6.43 -6.83
CA SER A 15 -10.88 -6.10 -7.18
C SER A 15 -11.56 -5.36 -6.01
N HIS A 16 -11.94 -4.10 -6.22
CA HIS A 16 -12.68 -3.34 -5.21
C HIS A 16 -14.05 -3.97 -4.93
N GLU A 17 -14.71 -4.52 -5.92
CA GLU A 17 -15.99 -5.20 -5.78
C GLU A 17 -15.91 -6.37 -4.79
N ASN A 18 -14.88 -7.21 -4.92
CA ASN A 18 -14.65 -8.32 -3.98
C ASN A 18 -14.22 -7.82 -2.59
N LEU A 19 -13.40 -6.76 -2.53
CA LEU A 19 -12.97 -6.17 -1.26
C LEU A 19 -14.13 -5.53 -0.49
N ASP A 20 -15.14 -4.95 -1.16
CA ASP A 20 -16.26 -4.26 -0.52
C ASP A 20 -17.35 -5.20 0.00
N GLN A 21 -17.15 -6.52 -0.11
CA GLN A 21 -17.96 -7.53 0.57
C GLN A 21 -17.57 -7.57 2.06
N LEU A 22 -18.15 -6.68 2.85
CA LEU A 22 -17.82 -6.43 4.25
C LEU A 22 -19.02 -6.68 5.17
N PRO A 23 -18.82 -7.06 6.43
CA PRO A 23 -17.54 -7.45 7.02
C PRO A 23 -17.04 -8.83 6.54
N PRO A 24 -15.72 -9.08 6.51
CA PRO A 24 -15.21 -10.40 6.21
C PRO A 24 -15.52 -11.37 7.37
N SER A 25 -15.95 -12.58 7.01
CA SER A 25 -16.27 -13.65 7.97
C SER A 25 -16.13 -15.01 7.29
N LEU A 26 -16.32 -16.10 8.03
CA LEU A 26 -16.36 -17.46 7.46
C LEU A 26 -17.52 -17.65 6.48
N GLU A 27 -18.60 -16.90 6.63
CA GLU A 27 -19.77 -16.92 5.75
C GLU A 27 -19.61 -15.96 4.56
N ASN A 28 -18.77 -14.92 4.71
CA ASN A 28 -18.50 -13.92 3.69
C ASN A 28 -17.00 -13.85 3.40
N THR A 29 -16.51 -14.73 2.54
CA THR A 29 -15.09 -14.92 2.24
C THR A 29 -14.58 -14.16 1.01
N SER A 30 -15.41 -13.40 0.31
CA SER A 30 -15.02 -12.69 -0.93
C SER A 30 -13.82 -11.76 -0.72
N ASN A 31 -13.87 -10.94 0.34
CA ASN A 31 -12.78 -10.03 0.69
C ASN A 31 -11.47 -10.78 1.02
N PRO A 32 -11.42 -11.73 1.99
CA PRO A 32 -10.18 -12.43 2.31
C PRO A 32 -9.65 -13.29 1.16
N VAL A 33 -10.52 -13.90 0.35
CA VAL A 33 -10.12 -14.65 -0.84
C VAL A 33 -9.47 -13.74 -1.88
N GLU A 34 -10.01 -12.55 -2.10
CA GLU A 34 -9.39 -11.57 -3.00
C GLU A 34 -8.00 -11.15 -2.50
N VAL A 35 -7.88 -10.86 -1.21
CA VAL A 35 -6.58 -10.52 -0.59
C VAL A 35 -5.57 -11.64 -0.79
N ALA A 36 -5.94 -12.89 -0.50
CA ALA A 36 -5.06 -14.06 -0.65
C ALA A 36 -4.69 -14.31 -2.11
N ARG A 37 -5.65 -14.18 -3.03
CA ARG A 37 -5.45 -14.32 -4.48
C ARG A 37 -4.39 -13.34 -4.98
N GLN A 38 -4.47 -12.08 -4.58
CA GLN A 38 -3.54 -11.07 -5.06
C GLN A 38 -2.16 -11.15 -4.40
N TYR A 39 -2.04 -11.65 -3.18
CA TYR A 39 -0.74 -12.03 -2.63
C TYR A 39 -0.10 -13.15 -3.44
N ASN A 40 -0.85 -14.17 -3.81
CA ASN A 40 -0.35 -15.27 -4.65
C ASN A 40 0.05 -14.76 -6.05
N ARG A 41 -0.77 -13.89 -6.66
CA ARG A 41 -0.46 -13.29 -7.95
C ARG A 41 0.83 -12.45 -7.87
N ALA A 42 0.98 -11.60 -6.85
CA ALA A 42 2.18 -10.81 -6.63
C ALA A 42 3.43 -11.68 -6.45
N ALA A 43 3.31 -12.79 -5.72
CA ALA A 43 4.40 -13.75 -5.54
C ALA A 43 4.79 -14.43 -6.86
N ARG A 44 3.84 -14.78 -7.71
CA ARG A 44 4.11 -15.37 -9.04
C ARG A 44 4.83 -14.38 -9.95
N VAL A 45 4.31 -13.16 -10.10
CA VAL A 45 4.95 -12.10 -10.91
C VAL A 45 6.37 -11.83 -10.43
N CYS A 46 6.56 -11.74 -9.12
CA CYS A 46 7.86 -11.52 -8.52
C CYS A 46 8.86 -12.64 -8.86
N ARG A 47 8.43 -13.90 -8.81
CA ARG A 47 9.29 -15.04 -9.17
C ARG A 47 9.65 -15.06 -10.66
N GLU A 48 8.68 -14.79 -11.53
CA GLU A 48 8.94 -14.73 -12.98
C GLU A 48 9.94 -13.62 -13.32
N LEU A 49 9.76 -12.43 -12.74
CA LEU A 49 10.73 -11.34 -12.92
C LEU A 49 12.12 -11.71 -12.38
N ASN A 50 12.17 -12.34 -11.20
CA ASN A 50 13.43 -12.82 -10.63
C ASN A 50 14.13 -13.81 -11.58
N ASN A 51 13.42 -14.80 -12.10
CA ASN A 51 13.96 -15.81 -13.02
C ASN A 51 14.43 -15.17 -14.33
N PHE A 52 13.68 -14.20 -14.85
CA PHE A 52 14.08 -13.44 -16.03
C PHE A 52 15.40 -12.70 -15.82
N ILE A 53 15.55 -12.00 -14.69
CA ILE A 53 16.80 -11.29 -14.36
C ILE A 53 17.98 -12.26 -14.21
N LEU A 54 17.76 -13.40 -13.55
CA LEU A 54 18.77 -14.46 -13.44
C LEU A 54 19.18 -15.01 -14.83
N SER A 55 18.23 -15.18 -15.75
CA SER A 55 18.52 -15.66 -17.12
C SER A 55 19.34 -14.69 -17.95
N MET A 56 19.32 -13.39 -17.58
CA MET A 56 20.20 -12.37 -18.18
C MET A 56 21.60 -12.33 -17.57
N GLY A 57 21.92 -13.21 -16.61
CA GLY A 57 23.23 -13.30 -15.97
C GLY A 57 23.42 -12.39 -14.75
N TYR A 58 22.38 -11.70 -14.27
CA TYR A 58 22.43 -10.89 -13.06
C TYR A 58 21.94 -11.66 -11.84
N ASN A 59 22.42 -11.29 -10.66
CA ASN A 59 21.89 -11.84 -9.43
C ASN A 59 20.57 -11.17 -9.06
N ALA A 60 19.60 -11.96 -8.59
CA ALA A 60 18.32 -11.48 -8.12
C ALA A 60 17.80 -12.27 -6.91
N SER A 61 16.93 -11.66 -6.12
CA SER A 61 16.17 -12.34 -5.07
C SER A 61 14.75 -11.81 -5.02
N ALA A 62 13.80 -12.74 -5.09
CA ALA A 62 12.37 -12.46 -4.98
C ALA A 62 11.95 -12.30 -3.51
N TRP A 63 11.24 -11.21 -3.21
CA TRP A 63 10.65 -10.90 -1.92
C TRP A 63 9.14 -10.94 -2.04
N GLN A 64 8.56 -12.04 -1.59
CA GLN A 64 7.13 -12.29 -1.71
C GLN A 64 6.42 -11.82 -0.44
N GLY A 65 5.37 -10.99 -0.60
CA GLY A 65 4.49 -10.68 0.53
C GLY A 65 3.66 -11.89 0.95
N PRO A 66 2.97 -11.84 2.09
CA PRO A 66 2.89 -10.76 3.07
C PRO A 66 4.04 -10.74 4.09
N PHE A 67 4.81 -11.80 4.20
CA PHE A 67 5.79 -12.02 5.28
C PHE A 67 7.24 -11.93 4.80
N ALA A 68 7.55 -11.01 3.91
CA ALA A 68 8.92 -10.73 3.48
C ALA A 68 9.70 -10.04 4.63
N SER A 69 10.03 -10.81 5.65
CA SER A 69 10.52 -10.33 6.95
C SER A 69 11.80 -9.51 6.90
N ALA A 70 12.65 -9.70 5.89
CA ALA A 70 13.92 -8.99 5.76
C ALA A 70 13.83 -7.70 4.93
N LEU A 71 12.74 -7.48 4.17
CA LEU A 71 12.52 -6.30 3.35
C LEU A 71 11.14 -5.69 3.65
N SER A 72 11.15 -4.50 4.27
CA SER A 72 9.93 -3.68 4.33
C SER A 72 9.69 -3.05 2.96
N MET A 73 8.58 -3.39 2.30
CA MET A 73 8.30 -2.97 0.92
C MET A 73 7.75 -1.54 0.79
N ILE A 74 7.20 -0.97 1.87
CA ILE A 74 6.58 0.36 1.84
C ILE A 74 7.60 1.46 1.54
N PRO A 75 8.76 1.57 2.25
CA PRO A 75 9.73 2.61 1.94
C PRO A 75 10.24 2.58 0.50
N PRO A 76 10.75 1.46 -0.04
CA PRO A 76 11.20 1.44 -1.44
C PRO A 76 10.08 1.68 -2.45
N ALA A 77 8.83 1.32 -2.14
CA ALA A 77 7.69 1.65 -3.00
C ALA A 77 7.39 3.15 -3.05
N ILE A 78 7.60 3.88 -1.95
CA ILE A 78 7.48 5.34 -1.90
C ILE A 78 8.60 5.97 -2.72
N GLU A 79 9.85 5.53 -2.51
CA GLU A 79 11.02 6.04 -3.23
C GLU A 79 10.93 5.77 -4.75
N ALA A 80 10.34 4.66 -5.16
CA ALA A 80 10.05 4.34 -6.56
C ALA A 80 8.78 5.01 -7.12
N GLY A 81 8.17 5.94 -6.39
CA GLY A 81 6.99 6.69 -6.87
C GLY A 81 5.71 5.86 -7.02
N LEU A 82 5.66 4.64 -6.46
CA LEU A 82 4.49 3.77 -6.58
C LEU A 82 3.30 4.27 -5.76
N GLY A 83 3.53 5.11 -4.76
CA GLY A 83 2.46 5.70 -3.95
C GLY A 83 2.99 6.46 -2.73
N THR A 84 2.05 6.98 -1.95
CA THR A 84 2.29 7.74 -0.72
C THR A 84 1.69 7.00 0.48
N LEU A 85 2.28 7.12 1.66
CA LEU A 85 1.75 6.50 2.87
C LEU A 85 0.41 7.12 3.26
N GLY A 86 -0.63 6.31 3.34
CA GLY A 86 -1.95 6.71 3.84
C GLY A 86 -2.07 6.63 5.36
N LYS A 87 -3.08 7.32 5.92
CA LYS A 87 -3.39 7.31 7.37
C LYS A 87 -3.62 5.88 7.92
N HIS A 88 -4.13 4.97 7.11
CA HIS A 88 -4.34 3.56 7.44
C HIS A 88 -3.07 2.69 7.40
N GLY A 89 -1.88 3.30 7.23
CA GLY A 89 -0.61 2.58 7.25
C GLY A 89 -0.27 1.80 5.97
N SER A 90 -1.13 1.80 4.95
CA SER A 90 -0.86 1.25 3.62
C SER A 90 -0.56 2.36 2.62
N LEU A 91 0.03 2.00 1.48
CA LEU A 91 0.25 2.94 0.38
C LEU A 91 -1.07 3.34 -0.28
N ILE A 92 -1.10 4.55 -0.82
CA ILE A 92 -2.12 5.06 -1.72
C ILE A 92 -1.47 5.33 -3.07
N ASN A 93 -1.93 4.66 -4.10
CA ASN A 93 -1.53 4.83 -5.50
C ASN A 93 -2.50 5.76 -6.23
N GLU A 94 -2.04 6.43 -7.28
CA GLU A 94 -2.85 7.39 -8.05
C GLU A 94 -3.95 6.76 -8.91
N GLU A 95 -3.88 5.47 -9.16
CA GLU A 95 -4.83 4.72 -9.98
C GLU A 95 -5.72 3.81 -9.13
N TRP A 96 -5.12 3.00 -8.25
CA TRP A 96 -5.81 1.95 -7.49
C TRP A 96 -6.10 2.33 -6.04
N GLY A 97 -5.72 3.54 -5.62
CA GLY A 97 -5.78 3.91 -4.22
C GLY A 97 -4.95 2.96 -3.37
N SER A 98 -5.55 2.34 -2.35
CA SER A 98 -4.86 1.34 -1.52
C SER A 98 -5.25 -0.11 -1.87
N ALA A 99 -6.03 -0.30 -2.94
CA ALA A 99 -6.51 -1.60 -3.37
C ALA A 99 -5.45 -2.36 -4.20
N PHE A 100 -4.28 -2.59 -3.64
CA PHE A 100 -3.20 -3.37 -4.29
C PHE A 100 -2.29 -4.05 -3.26
N ARG A 101 -1.51 -5.03 -3.72
CA ARG A 101 -0.51 -5.75 -2.93
C ARG A 101 0.88 -5.55 -3.51
N LEU A 102 1.89 -5.66 -2.65
CA LEU A 102 3.29 -5.46 -3.01
C LEU A 102 4.04 -6.79 -3.02
N SER A 103 4.98 -6.87 -3.94
CA SER A 103 6.13 -7.76 -3.92
C SER A 103 7.36 -7.01 -4.45
N ALA A 104 8.54 -7.58 -4.31
CA ALA A 104 9.76 -6.91 -4.77
C ALA A 104 10.81 -7.90 -5.27
N VAL A 105 11.69 -7.44 -6.14
CA VAL A 105 12.91 -8.13 -6.52
C VAL A 105 14.10 -7.23 -6.22
N THR A 106 15.08 -7.74 -5.48
CA THR A 106 16.38 -7.08 -5.34
C THR A 106 17.37 -7.64 -6.35
N THR A 107 18.17 -6.79 -6.97
CA THR A 107 19.10 -7.21 -8.03
C THR A 107 20.37 -6.35 -8.07
N ASP A 108 21.42 -6.87 -8.65
CA ASP A 108 22.62 -6.12 -9.05
C ASP A 108 22.57 -5.66 -10.52
N MET A 109 21.51 -6.01 -11.26
CA MET A 109 21.28 -5.50 -12.61
C MET A 109 21.22 -3.97 -12.58
N PRO A 110 21.99 -3.25 -13.42
CA PRO A 110 21.95 -1.79 -13.46
C PRO A 110 20.58 -1.29 -13.89
N LEU A 111 19.98 -0.40 -13.08
CA LEU A 111 18.66 0.19 -13.33
C LEU A 111 18.73 1.72 -13.28
N ILE A 112 17.78 2.36 -13.90
CA ILE A 112 17.51 3.78 -13.71
C ILE A 112 16.46 3.88 -12.59
N ALA A 113 16.79 4.60 -11.52
CA ALA A 113 15.87 4.76 -10.39
C ALA A 113 14.72 5.69 -10.76
N ASP A 114 13.51 5.30 -10.35
CA ASP A 114 12.37 6.20 -10.32
C ASP A 114 12.53 7.23 -9.19
N ALA A 115 11.65 8.22 -9.15
CA ALA A 115 11.61 9.23 -8.10
C ALA A 115 10.28 9.18 -7.32
N PRO A 116 10.30 9.58 -6.03
CA PRO A 116 9.08 9.72 -5.24
C PRO A 116 8.06 10.62 -5.91
N LYS A 117 6.79 10.24 -5.84
CA LYS A 117 5.69 10.98 -6.48
C LYS A 117 4.71 11.50 -5.43
N ASP A 118 4.48 12.80 -5.43
CA ASP A 118 3.42 13.40 -4.63
C ASP A 118 2.09 13.30 -5.40
N ILE A 119 1.11 12.69 -4.79
CA ILE A 119 -0.25 12.54 -5.34
C ILE A 119 -1.29 13.34 -4.54
N GLY A 120 -0.87 14.13 -3.54
CA GLY A 120 -1.76 14.91 -2.67
C GLY A 120 -2.50 14.08 -1.61
N ALA A 121 -2.12 12.80 -1.43
CA ALA A 121 -2.77 11.93 -0.46
C ALA A 121 -2.53 12.38 0.99
N GLU A 122 -1.38 12.96 1.28
CA GLU A 122 -1.05 13.52 2.60
C GLU A 122 -2.05 14.60 3.02
N ASP A 123 -2.31 15.58 2.15
CA ASP A 123 -3.27 16.68 2.42
C ASP A 123 -4.70 16.17 2.59
N PHE A 124 -5.05 15.13 1.83
CA PHE A 124 -6.35 14.49 1.96
C PHE A 124 -6.47 13.77 3.29
N CYS A 125 -5.48 12.95 3.65
CA CYS A 125 -5.46 12.15 4.86
C CYS A 125 -5.45 13.02 6.13
N ALA A 126 -4.84 14.21 6.11
CA ALA A 126 -4.82 15.13 7.24
C ALA A 126 -6.23 15.40 7.79
N ASN A 127 -7.23 15.58 6.90
CA ASN A 127 -8.60 15.89 7.28
C ASN A 127 -9.58 14.70 7.17
N CYS A 128 -9.16 13.59 6.56
CA CYS A 128 -10.02 12.42 6.37
C CYS A 128 -9.95 11.49 7.58
N GLN A 129 -11.13 11.08 8.09
CA GLN A 129 -11.26 10.17 9.24
C GLN A 129 -11.98 8.86 8.89
N ILE A 130 -12.18 8.56 7.60
CA ILE A 130 -13.01 7.42 7.17
C ILE A 130 -12.40 6.10 7.64
N CYS A 131 -11.10 5.88 7.39
CA CYS A 131 -10.42 4.66 7.81
C CYS A 131 -10.33 4.52 9.34
N VAL A 132 -10.21 5.64 10.07
CA VAL A 132 -10.22 5.66 11.55
C VAL A 132 -11.57 5.16 12.07
N LYS A 133 -12.66 5.74 11.57
CA LYS A 133 -14.04 5.39 11.98
C LYS A 133 -14.46 4.00 11.54
N ALA A 134 -13.91 3.52 10.43
CA ALA A 134 -14.22 2.20 9.88
C ALA A 134 -13.42 1.06 10.53
N CYS A 135 -12.39 1.35 11.32
CA CYS A 135 -11.52 0.34 11.92
C CYS A 135 -12.22 -0.28 13.16
N PRO A 136 -12.65 -1.55 13.14
CA PRO A 136 -13.37 -2.14 14.26
C PRO A 136 -12.56 -2.15 15.56
N PRO A 137 -11.26 -2.54 15.59
CA PRO A 137 -10.46 -2.52 16.80
C PRO A 137 -9.93 -1.12 17.19
N GLY A 138 -10.26 -0.05 16.41
CA GLY A 138 -9.77 1.30 16.69
C GLY A 138 -8.25 1.44 16.63
N ALA A 139 -7.60 0.71 15.72
CA ALA A 139 -6.14 0.64 15.61
C ALA A 139 -5.50 1.82 14.87
N ILE A 140 -6.29 2.66 14.18
CA ILE A 140 -5.79 3.75 13.34
C ILE A 140 -5.91 5.06 14.09
N PHE A 141 -4.80 5.76 14.29
CA PHE A 141 -4.77 7.06 14.96
C PHE A 141 -5.33 8.17 14.05
N GLN A 142 -6.00 9.14 14.67
CA GLN A 142 -6.53 10.31 13.99
C GLN A 142 -5.41 11.22 13.49
N GLU A 143 -4.38 11.39 14.33
CA GLU A 143 -3.22 12.23 14.09
C GLU A 143 -1.97 11.38 13.87
N LYS A 144 -0.96 11.98 13.26
CA LYS A 144 0.36 11.36 13.17
C LYS A 144 0.93 11.07 14.55
N GLN A 145 1.77 10.06 14.61
CA GLN A 145 2.45 9.64 15.84
C GLN A 145 3.96 9.76 15.66
N MET A 146 4.66 10.11 16.74
CA MET A 146 6.11 10.05 16.79
C MET A 146 6.56 8.59 16.90
N VAL A 147 7.07 8.02 15.82
CA VAL A 147 7.48 6.61 15.76
C VAL A 147 8.96 6.54 15.40
N ARG A 148 9.78 6.11 16.36
CA ARG A 148 11.24 5.99 16.20
C ARG A 148 11.90 7.28 15.68
N GLY A 149 11.48 8.43 16.24
CA GLY A 149 12.02 9.74 15.90
C GLY A 149 11.44 10.36 14.62
N VAL A 150 10.44 9.76 13.99
CA VAL A 150 9.78 10.29 12.80
C VAL A 150 8.29 10.46 13.04
N GLU A 151 7.76 11.66 12.78
CA GLU A 151 6.31 11.91 12.80
C GLU A 151 5.66 11.36 11.54
N LYS A 152 4.80 10.35 11.68
CA LYS A 152 4.13 9.68 10.55
C LYS A 152 2.78 9.11 10.91
N TRP A 153 1.99 8.80 9.90
CA TRP A 153 0.79 7.97 10.06
C TRP A 153 1.19 6.61 10.63
N PHE A 154 0.48 6.19 11.64
CA PHE A 154 0.79 4.96 12.37
C PHE A 154 -0.47 4.16 12.66
N VAL A 155 -0.34 2.85 12.66
CA VAL A 155 -1.37 1.89 13.05
C VAL A 155 -0.87 1.12 14.26
N ASP A 156 -1.69 1.03 15.28
CA ASP A 156 -1.45 0.19 16.45
C ASP A 156 -1.64 -1.29 16.06
N PHE A 157 -0.52 -1.96 15.80
CA PHE A 157 -0.55 -3.35 15.35
C PHE A 157 -0.98 -4.32 16.48
N ASP A 158 -0.82 -3.96 17.74
CA ASP A 158 -1.27 -4.79 18.86
C ASP A 158 -2.80 -4.86 18.91
N LYS A 159 -3.48 -3.80 18.45
CA LYS A 159 -4.93 -3.80 18.25
C LYS A 159 -5.34 -4.39 16.89
N CYS A 160 -4.58 -4.11 15.83
CA CYS A 160 -4.93 -4.51 14.47
C CYS A 160 -4.82 -6.02 14.26
N ILE A 161 -3.71 -6.64 14.68
CA ILE A 161 -3.36 -8.02 14.33
C ILE A 161 -4.35 -9.06 14.87
N PRO A 162 -4.83 -8.99 16.12
CA PRO A 162 -5.83 -9.94 16.61
C PRO A 162 -7.10 -9.93 15.73
N TYR A 163 -7.66 -8.75 15.51
CA TYR A 163 -8.85 -8.61 14.66
C TYR A 163 -8.58 -9.00 13.20
N PHE A 164 -7.40 -8.66 12.67
CA PHE A 164 -6.99 -9.05 11.32
C PHE A 164 -6.96 -10.58 11.15
N GLY A 165 -6.49 -11.31 12.17
CA GLY A 165 -6.49 -12.77 12.18
C GLY A 165 -7.90 -13.36 12.24
N GLU A 166 -8.73 -12.87 13.15
CA GLU A 166 -10.12 -13.31 13.31
C GLU A 166 -10.97 -13.04 12.06
N ALA A 167 -10.75 -11.90 11.41
CA ALA A 167 -11.46 -11.49 10.21
C ALA A 167 -10.79 -11.98 8.91
N LEU A 168 -9.97 -13.02 8.96
CA LEU A 168 -9.34 -13.68 7.80
C LEU A 168 -8.56 -12.71 6.88
N GLY A 169 -8.01 -11.61 7.43
CA GLY A 169 -7.27 -10.62 6.65
C GLY A 169 -8.00 -9.30 6.41
N CYS A 170 -8.95 -8.96 7.22
CA CYS A 170 -9.74 -7.72 7.39
C CYS A 170 -9.87 -6.78 6.14
N ALA A 171 -8.82 -6.01 5.79
CA ALA A 171 -8.77 -5.03 4.70
C ALA A 171 -9.84 -3.90 4.72
N ILE A 172 -10.65 -3.74 5.77
CA ILE A 172 -11.76 -2.76 5.85
C ILE A 172 -11.27 -1.34 5.63
N CYS A 173 -10.16 -0.95 6.27
CA CYS A 173 -9.60 0.40 6.15
C CYS A 173 -9.12 0.72 4.72
N ILE A 174 -8.61 -0.27 4.00
CA ILE A 174 -8.18 -0.16 2.61
C ILE A 174 -9.40 0.00 1.70
N THR A 175 -10.42 -0.84 1.90
CA THR A 175 -11.65 -0.85 1.10
C THR A 175 -12.45 0.45 1.28
N LYS A 176 -12.63 0.90 2.53
CA LYS A 176 -13.37 2.15 2.83
C LYS A 176 -12.58 3.42 2.51
N CYS A 177 -11.30 3.32 2.15
CA CYS A 177 -10.52 4.47 1.71
C CYS A 177 -11.11 5.08 0.43
N PRO A 178 -11.43 6.38 0.41
CA PRO A 178 -12.01 7.03 -0.78
C PRO A 178 -11.13 6.93 -2.02
N TRP A 179 -9.83 6.80 -1.86
CA TRP A 179 -8.89 6.60 -2.96
C TRP A 179 -9.01 5.22 -3.61
N SER A 180 -9.48 4.22 -2.87
CA SER A 180 -9.62 2.84 -3.37
C SER A 180 -10.87 2.62 -4.22
N THR A 181 -11.84 3.55 -4.17
CA THR A 181 -13.03 3.48 -5.02
C THR A 181 -12.63 3.63 -6.48
N PRO A 182 -13.03 2.72 -7.38
CA PRO A 182 -12.64 2.76 -8.79
C PRO A 182 -12.86 4.12 -9.46
N GLY A 183 -11.83 4.62 -10.15
CA GLY A 183 -11.85 5.89 -10.87
C GLY A 183 -11.86 7.15 -9.99
N ARG A 184 -11.78 7.05 -8.66
CA ARG A 184 -11.74 8.20 -7.75
C ARG A 184 -10.35 8.76 -7.52
N ALA A 185 -9.32 7.94 -7.49
CA ALA A 185 -7.96 8.36 -7.16
C ALA A 185 -7.47 9.53 -8.04
N PRO A 186 -7.56 9.49 -9.39
CA PRO A 186 -7.15 10.61 -10.24
C PRO A 186 -7.95 11.90 -9.98
N LYS A 187 -9.24 11.77 -9.65
CA LYS A 187 -10.12 12.91 -9.33
C LYS A 187 -9.72 13.56 -8.01
N LEU A 188 -9.39 12.74 -7.00
CA LEU A 188 -8.93 13.23 -5.69
C LEU A 188 -7.57 13.90 -5.80
N MET A 189 -6.63 13.33 -6.54
CA MET A 189 -5.33 13.91 -6.83
C MET A 189 -5.49 15.32 -7.42
N ARG A 190 -6.25 15.47 -8.50
CA ARG A 190 -6.53 16.76 -9.13
C ARG A 190 -7.18 17.75 -8.17
N LYS A 191 -8.14 17.29 -7.34
CA LYS A 191 -8.79 18.13 -6.32
C LYS A 191 -7.79 18.67 -5.32
N MET A 192 -6.83 17.85 -4.85
CA MET A 192 -5.83 18.28 -3.88
C MET A 192 -4.85 19.28 -4.48
N PHE A 193 -4.37 19.06 -5.70
CA PHE A 193 -3.51 20.03 -6.37
C PHE A 193 -4.23 21.36 -6.62
N ASN A 194 -5.46 21.36 -7.11
CA ASN A 194 -6.25 22.59 -7.26
C ASN A 194 -6.46 23.33 -5.93
N ARG A 195 -6.61 22.59 -4.82
CA ARG A 195 -6.68 23.20 -3.49
C ARG A 195 -5.37 23.89 -3.09
N ARG A 196 -4.23 23.23 -3.33
CA ARG A 196 -2.89 23.82 -3.07
C ARG A 196 -2.68 25.12 -3.83
N GLU A 197 -3.02 25.15 -5.12
CA GLU A 197 -2.89 26.36 -5.95
C GLU A 197 -3.78 27.49 -5.44
N ARG A 198 -5.03 27.21 -5.06
CA ARG A 198 -5.90 28.23 -4.46
C ARG A 198 -5.37 28.78 -3.13
N LEU A 199 -4.72 27.94 -2.32
CA LEU A 199 -4.12 28.39 -1.07
C LEU A 199 -2.87 29.23 -1.29
N LYS A 200 -2.07 28.94 -2.32
CA LYS A 200 -0.91 29.77 -2.71
C LYS A 200 -1.38 31.14 -3.23
N ALA A 201 -2.44 31.19 -4.03
CA ALA A 201 -2.97 32.44 -4.59
C ALA A 201 -3.63 33.38 -3.56
N ARG A 202 -3.83 32.92 -2.31
CA ARG A 202 -4.41 33.71 -1.21
C ARG A 202 -3.36 34.27 -0.24
N LYS A 203 -2.10 33.90 -0.42
CA LYS A 203 -0.95 34.43 0.32
C LYS A 203 -0.26 35.52 -0.46
#